data_090630721c57c95745b0f82d86daa6c6
#
_entry.id   090630721c57c95745b0f82d86daa6c6
#
_cell.length_a   1.000
_cell.length_b   1.000
_cell.length_c   1.000
_cell.angle_alpha   90.00
_cell.angle_beta   90.00
_cell.angle_gamma   90.00
#
_symmetry.space_group_name_H-M   'P 1'
#
loop_
_entity.id
_entity.type
_entity.pdbx_description
1 polymer ?
#
loop_
_entity_poly.entity_id
_entity_poly.type
_entity_poly.pdbx_seq_one_letter_code
_entity_poly.pdbx_strand_id
1 'polypeptide(L)'
;MGTNDQTRSLPRGLRLVAVAGAAALTLTAGLATPLDPAPRQARAADDGKKVLTVAVAQSVDSLSPFLAVRLLSTSIHRLMYEYLTNYDPKDNHAVPGLATKWESSPDKLTWTYTIRSNSKWSDGKQATAEDAAWTFNKMMTDDGAATANGSYVGNFEKVTAPSPTKLVIELKKPQATMTALDVPIVPRHVWEKVSDFSEFNNDKSFPVVGNGPFVLTGYKADSYVRLKANKTFWRGAPKFDELVFRYYKDQDAAVSALRKGEVSFVAGSPSLTPAQADSLEGAENIQVNDAPGRRFYALATNPGAKAKNGKKFGDGHPSLLDRRVRNALFMAVDREAIIDKVFRGHAVEGEGYIPPRFQDYFWKPSASQKLAYDPAKAAQLLDRAGYRKNGDGKRVGKDGKPITYRVLCHATDPNDKAVGKYLQEWWGDLGIGVRLDCLDNVTDPWLAGKYDLAFDGWSVNPDPDFVLSIHTCGALPATPQDTGATDNFICDKTYDELYARQLAEYDPAKRADIVKQMESRLYDLGYMNVMAYPNAVEAYRTDQIKSITTMPAKAGNIYGQDGYWSWWSAVPADSGDSSGGSSTAVVAVIATSLVLLIGLGTVVAVRRRAGADDRE
;
A
#
# COMPACT_ATOMS: atom_id res chain seq x y z
N MET A 1 -26.20 -26.90 -46.16
CA MET A 1 -25.42 -26.67 -47.40
C MET A 1 -24.23 -25.87 -46.99
N GLY A 2 -23.06 -26.32 -47.02
CA GLY A 2 -22.18 -27.43 -47.43
C GLY A 2 -20.84 -27.07 -46.84
N THR A 3 -20.30 -27.92 -46.02
CA THR A 3 -19.12 -28.78 -46.06
C THR A 3 -17.95 -28.26 -46.91
N ASN A 4 -16.76 -28.12 -46.25
CA ASN A 4 -15.59 -28.86 -46.64
C ASN A 4 -14.46 -28.67 -45.64
N ASP A 5 -14.12 -29.74 -45.12
CA ASP A 5 -13.01 -30.43 -44.54
C ASP A 5 -11.77 -30.44 -45.46
N GLN A 6 -10.56 -30.22 -44.96
CA GLN A 6 -9.36 -30.91 -45.42
C GLN A 6 -8.19 -30.83 -44.44
N THR A 7 -7.95 -31.96 -43.82
CA THR A 7 -6.70 -32.44 -43.22
C THR A 7 -5.57 -32.60 -44.24
N ARG A 8 -4.30 -32.34 -43.80
CA ARG A 8 -3.06 -32.99 -44.31
C ARG A 8 -1.91 -32.78 -43.30
N SER A 9 -1.56 -33.74 -42.53
CA SER A 9 -0.52 -34.77 -42.53
C SER A 9 0.94 -34.32 -42.70
N LEU A 10 1.77 -34.67 -41.69
CA LEU A 10 3.25 -34.64 -41.62
C LEU A 10 3.91 -35.55 -42.65
N PRO A 11 5.25 -35.42 -42.88
CA PRO A 11 6.08 -36.58 -42.68
C PRO A 11 7.37 -36.39 -41.87
N ARG A 12 7.75 -37.46 -41.21
CA ARG A 12 9.00 -37.75 -40.53
C ARG A 12 10.15 -37.97 -41.53
N GLY A 13 11.40 -37.69 -41.08
CA GLY A 13 12.59 -38.09 -41.74
C GLY A 13 13.83 -37.96 -40.86
N LEU A 14 14.21 -39.03 -40.19
CA LEU A 14 15.49 -39.27 -39.52
C LEU A 14 16.64 -39.32 -40.56
N ARG A 15 17.82 -38.82 -40.20
CA ARG A 15 19.11 -39.49 -40.53
C ARG A 15 20.21 -39.02 -39.57
N LEU A 16 20.75 -40.01 -38.83
CA LEU A 16 22.03 -39.96 -38.11
C LEU A 16 23.19 -39.92 -39.14
N VAL A 17 24.24 -39.16 -38.85
CA VAL A 17 25.60 -39.49 -39.26
C VAL A 17 26.54 -39.15 -38.11
N ALA A 18 27.18 -40.22 -37.58
CA ALA A 18 28.30 -40.15 -36.66
C ALA A 18 29.59 -40.13 -37.50
N VAL A 19 30.52 -39.21 -37.18
CA VAL A 19 31.91 -39.35 -37.57
C VAL A 19 32.81 -38.95 -36.39
N ALA A 20 33.59 -39.92 -35.96
CA ALA A 20 34.73 -39.76 -35.07
C ALA A 20 35.96 -39.30 -35.84
N GLY A 21 36.80 -38.44 -35.29
CA GLY A 21 38.08 -38.05 -35.90
C GLY A 21 38.99 -37.36 -34.84
N ALA A 22 40.15 -37.94 -34.71
CA ALA A 22 41.14 -37.78 -33.67
C ALA A 22 41.93 -36.47 -33.70
N ALA A 23 42.62 -36.26 -32.60
CA ALA A 23 43.47 -35.16 -32.17
C ALA A 23 44.58 -34.72 -33.13
N ALA A 24 44.89 -33.41 -33.16
CA ALA A 24 46.22 -32.90 -33.36
C ALA A 24 46.38 -31.57 -32.56
N LEU A 25 47.29 -31.56 -31.63
CA LEU A 25 47.79 -30.39 -30.94
C LEU A 25 48.66 -29.56 -31.93
N THR A 26 48.30 -28.31 -32.15
CA THR A 26 49.24 -27.28 -32.61
C THR A 26 49.09 -26.05 -31.72
N LEU A 27 50.15 -25.76 -30.97
CA LEU A 27 50.34 -24.48 -30.30
C LEU A 27 50.47 -23.37 -31.35
N THR A 28 49.54 -22.45 -31.37
CA THR A 28 49.74 -21.13 -31.93
C THR A 28 49.38 -20.08 -30.88
N ALA A 29 50.38 -19.30 -30.50
CA ALA A 29 50.21 -18.10 -29.69
C ALA A 29 49.37 -17.08 -30.48
N GLY A 30 48.10 -16.96 -30.14
CA GLY A 30 47.16 -15.98 -30.67
C GLY A 30 46.85 -14.96 -29.59
N LEU A 31 47.08 -13.71 -29.91
CA LEU A 31 46.78 -12.51 -29.15
C LEU A 31 45.39 -12.60 -28.48
N ALA A 32 45.38 -12.62 -27.15
CA ALA A 32 44.18 -12.47 -26.36
C ALA A 32 43.64 -11.04 -26.50
N THR A 33 42.53 -10.88 -27.23
CA THR A 33 41.72 -9.68 -27.08
C THR A 33 41.14 -9.66 -25.64
N PRO A 34 41.20 -8.53 -24.96
CA PRO A 34 40.58 -8.44 -23.61
C PRO A 34 39.08 -8.64 -23.78
N LEU A 35 38.54 -9.67 -23.14
CA LEU A 35 37.11 -9.76 -22.86
C LEU A 35 36.73 -8.52 -22.07
N ASP A 36 35.87 -7.69 -22.63
CA ASP A 36 35.26 -6.57 -21.90
C ASP A 36 34.71 -7.11 -20.56
N PRO A 37 35.17 -6.59 -19.41
CA PRO A 37 34.54 -6.92 -18.17
C PRO A 37 33.11 -6.42 -18.22
N ALA A 38 32.15 -7.31 -17.86
CA ALA A 38 30.76 -6.91 -17.67
C ALA A 38 30.73 -5.55 -16.97
N PRO A 39 29.84 -4.63 -17.36
CA PRO A 39 29.87 -3.28 -16.84
C PRO A 39 29.79 -3.34 -15.32
N ARG A 40 30.92 -3.12 -14.66
CA ARG A 40 30.94 -2.72 -13.25
C ARG A 40 30.01 -1.54 -13.18
N GLN A 41 28.86 -1.69 -12.50
CA GLN A 41 28.04 -0.53 -12.17
C GLN A 41 28.99 0.45 -11.51
N ALA A 42 29.31 1.51 -12.23
CA ALA A 42 30.18 2.55 -11.76
C ALA A 42 29.57 3.03 -10.43
N ARG A 43 30.29 2.83 -9.34
CA ARG A 43 30.14 3.66 -8.16
C ARG A 43 30.26 5.08 -8.73
N ALA A 44 29.13 5.80 -8.77
CA ALA A 44 29.13 7.19 -9.20
C ALA A 44 30.28 7.86 -8.46
N ALA A 45 31.16 8.52 -9.21
CA ALA A 45 32.19 9.34 -8.60
C ALA A 45 31.52 10.17 -7.52
N ASP A 46 32.04 10.12 -6.32
CA ASP A 46 31.56 10.90 -5.19
C ASP A 46 31.81 12.38 -5.52
N ASP A 47 30.83 12.99 -6.20
CA ASP A 47 30.82 14.43 -6.53
C ASP A 47 30.61 15.28 -5.25
N GLY A 48 30.79 14.69 -4.05
CA GLY A 48 30.47 15.32 -2.77
C GLY A 48 28.97 15.54 -2.52
N LYS A 49 28.10 14.97 -3.40
CA LYS A 49 26.65 15.07 -3.26
C LYS A 49 26.14 14.10 -2.20
N LYS A 50 25.26 14.60 -1.34
CA LYS A 50 24.56 13.81 -0.33
C LYS A 50 23.31 13.17 -0.96
N VAL A 51 23.39 11.88 -1.27
CA VAL A 51 22.31 11.12 -1.91
C VAL A 51 21.65 10.19 -0.89
N LEU A 52 20.34 10.31 -0.72
CA LEU A 52 19.53 9.39 0.05
C LEU A 52 18.89 8.35 -0.90
N THR A 53 19.30 7.09 -0.78
CA THR A 53 18.78 6.02 -1.64
C THR A 53 17.81 5.14 -0.86
N VAL A 54 16.57 5.07 -1.34
CA VAL A 54 15.47 4.31 -0.73
C VAL A 54 15.16 3.10 -1.59
N ALA A 55 15.32 1.90 -1.07
CA ALA A 55 14.87 0.69 -1.74
C ALA A 55 13.34 0.54 -1.63
N VAL A 56 12.68 0.25 -2.72
CA VAL A 56 11.23 0.01 -2.81
C VAL A 56 10.96 -1.27 -3.61
N ALA A 57 9.97 -2.05 -3.18
CA ALA A 57 9.53 -3.25 -3.91
C ALA A 57 8.18 -3.03 -4.65
N GLN A 58 7.63 -1.83 -4.58
CA GLN A 58 6.43 -1.45 -5.32
C GLN A 58 6.82 -0.63 -6.56
N SER A 59 6.23 -0.95 -7.72
CA SER A 59 6.40 -0.16 -8.94
C SER A 59 5.50 1.08 -8.93
N VAL A 60 5.95 2.12 -9.64
CA VAL A 60 5.14 3.32 -9.91
C VAL A 60 4.02 2.95 -10.90
N ASP A 61 2.78 3.27 -10.57
CA ASP A 61 1.63 3.14 -11.48
C ASP A 61 1.52 4.34 -12.41
N SER A 62 1.68 5.56 -11.88
CA SER A 62 1.74 6.79 -12.67
C SER A 62 2.51 7.87 -11.89
N LEU A 63 3.10 8.83 -12.61
CA LEU A 63 3.66 10.07 -12.06
C LEU A 63 2.71 11.26 -12.27
N SER A 64 1.51 11.00 -12.82
CA SER A 64 0.43 11.98 -12.90
C SER A 64 -0.38 11.99 -11.60
N PRO A 65 -0.54 13.15 -10.92
CA PRO A 65 -1.38 13.25 -9.73
C PRO A 65 -2.86 12.94 -9.98
N PHE A 66 -3.29 12.93 -11.23
CA PHE A 66 -4.66 12.62 -11.63
C PHE A 66 -4.92 11.12 -11.82
N LEU A 67 -3.87 10.30 -11.98
CA LEU A 67 -3.99 8.87 -12.28
C LEU A 67 -3.45 7.95 -11.17
N ALA A 68 -2.47 8.43 -10.40
CA ALA A 68 -1.74 7.59 -9.46
C ALA A 68 -2.55 7.27 -8.20
N VAL A 69 -2.61 5.98 -7.86
CA VAL A 69 -3.32 5.49 -6.66
C VAL A 69 -2.42 4.66 -5.74
N ARG A 70 -1.27 4.16 -6.23
CA ARG A 70 -0.35 3.38 -5.42
C ARG A 70 0.41 4.25 -4.43
N LEU A 71 0.71 3.67 -3.25
CA LEU A 71 1.39 4.37 -2.16
C LEU A 71 2.73 4.99 -2.58
N LEU A 72 3.54 4.30 -3.39
CA LEU A 72 4.81 4.86 -3.87
C LEU A 72 4.60 6.12 -4.68
N SER A 73 3.69 6.10 -5.65
CA SER A 73 3.41 7.24 -6.53
C SER A 73 2.83 8.43 -5.76
N THR A 74 1.86 8.18 -4.86
CA THR A 74 1.27 9.23 -4.03
C THR A 74 2.28 9.82 -3.04
N SER A 75 3.21 9.00 -2.51
CA SER A 75 4.33 9.48 -1.67
C SER A 75 5.29 10.36 -2.47
N ILE A 76 5.56 10.02 -3.74
CA ILE A 76 6.38 10.85 -4.65
C ILE A 76 5.68 12.19 -4.92
N HIS A 77 4.36 12.20 -5.11
CA HIS A 77 3.60 13.46 -5.30
C HIS A 77 3.71 14.39 -4.10
N ARG A 78 3.73 13.86 -2.85
CA ARG A 78 3.97 14.65 -1.64
C ARG A 78 5.33 15.34 -1.63
N LEU A 79 6.30 14.78 -2.34
CA LEU A 79 7.64 15.39 -2.48
C LEU A 79 7.69 16.44 -3.58
N MET A 80 6.86 16.30 -4.62
CA MET A 80 6.88 17.14 -5.82
C MET A 80 5.96 18.35 -5.72
N TYR A 81 4.82 18.21 -5.04
CA TYR A 81 3.75 19.19 -5.02
C TYR A 81 3.34 19.55 -3.60
N GLU A 82 2.94 20.81 -3.40
CA GLU A 82 2.22 21.22 -2.21
C GLU A 82 0.73 20.91 -2.35
N TYR A 83 0.12 20.68 -1.20
CA TYR A 83 -1.32 20.51 -1.00
C TYR A 83 -1.87 21.77 -0.35
N LEU A 84 -3.18 21.97 -0.32
CA LEU A 84 -3.74 23.14 0.40
C LEU A 84 -3.30 23.14 1.85
N THR A 85 -3.43 21.98 2.51
CA THR A 85 -2.99 21.73 3.87
C THR A 85 -2.04 20.53 3.88
N ASN A 86 -1.22 20.42 4.91
CA ASN A 86 -0.42 19.24 5.22
C ASN A 86 -0.82 18.70 6.59
N TYR A 87 -0.37 17.52 6.95
CA TYR A 87 -0.52 16.97 8.28
C TYR A 87 0.69 17.33 9.15
N ASP A 88 0.46 17.72 10.41
CA ASP A 88 1.55 17.99 11.36
C ASP A 88 2.33 16.69 11.65
N PRO A 89 3.67 16.72 11.62
CA PRO A 89 4.46 15.53 11.90
C PRO A 89 4.35 15.04 13.34
N LYS A 90 3.79 15.81 14.28
CA LYS A 90 3.66 15.41 15.69
C LYS A 90 2.42 14.57 15.95
N ASP A 91 1.28 14.99 15.38
CA ASP A 91 -0.04 14.49 15.76
C ASP A 91 -1.03 14.33 14.60
N ASN A 92 -0.59 14.58 13.36
CA ASN A 92 -1.38 14.52 12.14
C ASN A 92 -2.54 15.54 12.02
N HIS A 93 -2.59 16.59 12.85
CA HIS A 93 -3.55 17.67 12.64
C HIS A 93 -3.22 18.47 11.37
N ALA A 94 -4.23 19.12 10.79
CA ALA A 94 -4.04 19.94 9.61
C ALA A 94 -3.18 21.18 9.91
N VAL A 95 -2.12 21.36 9.12
CA VAL A 95 -1.21 22.51 9.19
C VAL A 95 -1.08 23.20 7.82
N PRO A 96 -0.61 24.46 7.77
CA PRO A 96 -0.42 25.17 6.52
C PRO A 96 0.46 24.42 5.52
N GLY A 97 -0.08 24.24 4.30
CA GLY A 97 0.61 23.84 3.08
C GLY A 97 0.70 25.03 2.12
N LEU A 98 0.11 24.91 0.93
CA LEU A 98 -0.04 26.03 0.00
C LEU A 98 -0.97 27.11 0.57
N ALA A 99 -2.02 26.73 1.31
CA ALA A 99 -2.83 27.65 2.10
C ALA A 99 -2.16 27.93 3.45
N THR A 100 -2.19 29.21 3.86
CA THR A 100 -1.68 29.66 5.16
C THR A 100 -2.78 29.78 6.22
N LYS A 101 -4.03 29.93 5.77
CA LYS A 101 -5.24 30.07 6.58
C LYS A 101 -6.45 29.57 5.81
N TRP A 102 -7.44 29.09 6.53
CA TRP A 102 -8.73 28.70 5.97
C TRP A 102 -9.85 29.02 6.95
N GLU A 103 -11.02 29.28 6.42
CA GLU A 103 -12.23 29.55 7.19
C GLU A 103 -13.46 29.10 6.43
N SER A 104 -14.50 28.69 7.16
CA SER A 104 -15.80 28.33 6.59
C SER A 104 -16.83 29.41 6.91
N SER A 105 -17.81 29.60 6.01
CA SER A 105 -19.00 30.41 6.27
C SER A 105 -19.84 29.84 7.43
N PRO A 106 -20.72 30.64 8.06
CA PRO A 106 -21.59 30.15 9.15
C PRO A 106 -22.47 28.96 8.76
N ASP A 107 -22.96 28.92 7.52
CA ASP A 107 -23.77 27.82 6.96
C ASP A 107 -22.94 26.60 6.55
N LYS A 108 -21.59 26.70 6.65
CA LYS A 108 -20.65 25.63 6.34
C LYS A 108 -20.63 25.20 4.85
N LEU A 109 -21.16 26.03 3.97
CA LEU A 109 -21.22 25.74 2.53
C LEU A 109 -20.14 26.47 1.72
N THR A 110 -19.42 27.43 2.29
CA THR A 110 -18.35 28.15 1.61
C THR A 110 -17.06 28.08 2.41
N TRP A 111 -15.99 27.60 1.79
CA TRP A 111 -14.65 27.60 2.34
C TRP A 111 -13.76 28.61 1.62
N THR A 112 -13.07 29.43 2.39
CA THR A 112 -12.09 30.39 1.88
C THR A 112 -10.70 30.04 2.37
N TYR A 113 -9.75 29.88 1.44
CA TYR A 113 -8.35 29.61 1.74
C TYR A 113 -7.51 30.83 1.35
N THR A 114 -6.62 31.24 2.23
CA THR A 114 -5.59 32.24 1.93
C THR A 114 -4.34 31.54 1.43
N ILE A 115 -4.01 31.73 0.17
CA ILE A 115 -2.85 31.11 -0.49
C ILE A 115 -1.59 31.94 -0.21
N ARG A 116 -0.47 31.26 0.05
CA ARG A 116 0.82 31.91 0.34
C ARG A 116 1.40 32.62 -0.88
N SER A 117 2.06 33.76 -0.63
CA SER A 117 2.72 34.51 -1.68
C SER A 117 4.21 34.18 -1.85
N ASN A 118 4.76 33.28 -1.04
CA ASN A 118 6.18 32.91 -1.07
C ASN A 118 6.43 31.47 -1.60
N SER A 119 5.45 30.82 -2.21
CA SER A 119 5.62 29.53 -2.90
C SER A 119 5.81 29.75 -4.39
N LYS A 120 6.89 29.18 -4.95
CA LYS A 120 7.18 29.24 -6.38
C LYS A 120 7.26 27.85 -6.95
N TRP A 121 6.83 27.68 -8.18
CA TRP A 121 7.12 26.53 -8.99
C TRP A 121 8.61 26.44 -9.29
N SER A 122 9.12 25.25 -9.56
CA SER A 122 10.56 25.03 -9.85
C SER A 122 11.06 25.72 -11.13
N ASP A 123 10.16 26.20 -11.99
CA ASP A 123 10.45 27.04 -13.14
C ASP A 123 10.48 28.55 -12.81
N GLY A 124 10.31 28.91 -11.53
CA GLY A 124 10.39 30.28 -11.02
C GLY A 124 9.05 31.03 -10.99
N LYS A 125 7.98 30.53 -11.60
CA LYS A 125 6.67 31.17 -11.56
C LYS A 125 6.03 31.07 -10.18
N GLN A 126 5.18 32.05 -9.84
CA GLN A 126 4.46 32.08 -8.57
C GLN A 126 3.36 31.00 -8.56
N ALA A 127 3.28 30.21 -7.49
CA ALA A 127 2.12 29.37 -7.22
C ALA A 127 0.99 30.21 -6.62
N THR A 128 -0.21 30.08 -7.16
CA THR A 128 -1.34 30.97 -6.83
C THR A 128 -2.62 30.20 -6.57
N ALA A 129 -3.66 30.90 -6.12
CA ALA A 129 -5.00 30.36 -5.98
C ALA A 129 -5.61 29.89 -7.32
N GLU A 130 -5.16 30.46 -8.45
CA GLU A 130 -5.61 30.04 -9.78
C GLU A 130 -5.15 28.62 -10.12
N ASP A 131 -3.95 28.21 -9.68
CA ASP A 131 -3.46 26.83 -9.86
C ASP A 131 -4.34 25.85 -9.11
N ALA A 132 -4.70 26.17 -7.86
CA ALA A 132 -5.58 25.34 -7.04
C ALA A 132 -7.01 25.29 -7.63
N ALA A 133 -7.57 26.44 -8.01
CA ALA A 133 -8.90 26.48 -8.62
C ALA A 133 -8.94 25.70 -9.94
N TRP A 134 -7.90 25.83 -10.76
CA TRP A 134 -7.77 25.08 -12.01
C TRP A 134 -7.70 23.58 -11.75
N THR A 135 -6.90 23.13 -10.78
CA THR A 135 -6.75 21.72 -10.42
C THR A 135 -8.08 21.10 -10.03
N PHE A 136 -8.84 21.74 -9.12
CA PHE A 136 -10.13 21.21 -8.69
C PHE A 136 -11.20 21.28 -9.80
N ASN A 137 -11.31 22.39 -10.53
CA ASN A 137 -12.25 22.51 -11.63
C ASN A 137 -11.97 21.50 -12.72
N LYS A 138 -10.69 21.18 -13.00
CA LYS A 138 -10.33 20.15 -13.97
C LYS A 138 -10.85 18.77 -13.53
N MET A 139 -10.69 18.41 -12.26
CA MET A 139 -11.24 17.17 -11.69
C MET A 139 -12.78 17.14 -11.67
N MET A 140 -13.43 18.31 -11.54
CA MET A 140 -14.91 18.39 -11.59
C MET A 140 -15.48 18.23 -13.00
N THR A 141 -14.71 18.47 -14.05
CA THR A 141 -15.20 18.57 -15.44
C THR A 141 -14.58 17.59 -16.42
N ASP A 142 -13.62 16.78 -15.98
CA ASP A 142 -12.87 15.84 -16.83
C ASP A 142 -12.70 14.51 -16.09
N ASP A 143 -13.31 13.45 -16.59
CA ASP A 143 -13.31 12.11 -15.96
C ASP A 143 -11.89 11.54 -15.86
N GLY A 144 -11.02 11.78 -16.85
CA GLY A 144 -9.62 11.36 -16.81
C GLY A 144 -8.86 12.03 -15.66
N ALA A 145 -9.08 13.34 -15.46
CA ALA A 145 -8.50 14.08 -14.34
C ALA A 145 -9.13 13.72 -12.98
N ALA A 146 -10.31 13.15 -12.97
CA ALA A 146 -11.00 12.68 -11.76
C ALA A 146 -10.58 11.28 -11.30
N THR A 147 -9.83 10.52 -12.12
CA THR A 147 -9.56 9.08 -11.91
C THR A 147 -9.04 8.76 -10.51
N ALA A 148 -7.99 9.44 -10.04
CA ALA A 148 -7.39 9.15 -8.73
C ALA A 148 -8.11 9.85 -7.57
N ASN A 149 -8.52 11.10 -7.74
CA ASN A 149 -8.90 11.99 -6.64
C ASN A 149 -10.29 12.65 -6.82
N GLY A 150 -11.09 12.21 -7.80
CA GLY A 150 -12.40 12.79 -8.11
C GLY A 150 -13.39 12.77 -6.95
N SER A 151 -13.27 11.79 -6.04
CA SER A 151 -14.10 11.71 -4.84
C SER A 151 -13.99 12.93 -3.93
N TYR A 152 -12.82 13.58 -3.86
CA TYR A 152 -12.61 14.79 -3.05
C TYR A 152 -13.43 15.99 -3.54
N VAL A 153 -13.69 16.07 -4.85
CA VAL A 153 -14.43 17.19 -5.46
C VAL A 153 -15.91 16.89 -5.71
N GLY A 154 -16.37 15.69 -5.43
CA GLY A 154 -17.75 15.26 -5.72
C GLY A 154 -18.84 16.10 -5.02
N ASN A 155 -18.52 16.69 -3.88
CA ASN A 155 -19.39 17.60 -3.12
C ASN A 155 -19.17 19.09 -3.45
N PHE A 156 -18.23 19.43 -4.36
CA PHE A 156 -18.01 20.81 -4.76
C PHE A 156 -19.10 21.27 -5.72
N GLU A 157 -19.64 22.47 -5.48
CA GLU A 157 -20.57 23.15 -6.39
C GLU A 157 -19.79 24.09 -7.31
N LYS A 158 -18.82 24.84 -6.74
CA LYS A 158 -18.08 25.83 -7.50
C LYS A 158 -16.73 26.09 -6.84
N VAL A 159 -15.69 26.30 -7.66
CA VAL A 159 -14.35 26.67 -7.21
C VAL A 159 -13.87 27.91 -7.96
N THR A 160 -13.46 28.95 -7.25
CA THR A 160 -13.01 30.22 -7.84
C THR A 160 -11.75 30.75 -7.17
N ALA A 161 -10.97 31.53 -7.90
CA ALA A 161 -9.81 32.29 -7.40
C ALA A 161 -10.03 33.78 -7.66
N PRO A 162 -10.73 34.51 -6.76
CA PRO A 162 -10.99 35.95 -6.94
C PRO A 162 -9.71 36.80 -6.95
N SER A 163 -8.62 36.30 -6.42
CA SER A 163 -7.28 36.92 -6.48
C SER A 163 -6.20 35.85 -6.42
N PRO A 164 -4.94 36.15 -6.75
CA PRO A 164 -3.84 35.18 -6.67
C PRO A 164 -3.64 34.53 -5.29
N THR A 165 -4.13 35.15 -4.23
CA THR A 165 -3.99 34.68 -2.84
C THR A 165 -5.31 34.24 -2.20
N LYS A 166 -6.42 34.22 -2.93
CA LYS A 166 -7.72 33.85 -2.38
C LYS A 166 -8.36 32.74 -3.22
N LEU A 167 -8.53 31.56 -2.63
CA LEU A 167 -9.31 30.45 -3.19
C LEU A 167 -10.63 30.35 -2.43
N VAL A 168 -11.74 30.17 -3.17
CA VAL A 168 -13.08 29.99 -2.61
C VAL A 168 -13.67 28.71 -3.19
N ILE A 169 -14.16 27.83 -2.32
CA ILE A 169 -14.83 26.56 -2.66
C ILE A 169 -16.23 26.59 -2.07
N GLU A 170 -17.23 26.51 -2.92
CA GLU A 170 -18.64 26.38 -2.56
C GLU A 170 -19.05 24.89 -2.60
N LEU A 171 -19.78 24.42 -1.59
CA LEU A 171 -20.15 23.02 -1.39
C LEU A 171 -21.65 22.82 -1.55
N LYS A 172 -22.07 21.66 -2.06
CA LYS A 172 -23.47 21.21 -2.11
C LYS A 172 -24.04 20.91 -0.72
N LYS A 173 -23.18 20.42 0.19
CA LYS A 173 -23.52 20.04 1.58
C LYS A 173 -22.34 20.34 2.49
N PRO A 174 -22.55 20.59 3.80
CA PRO A 174 -21.45 20.73 4.76
C PRO A 174 -20.50 19.53 4.72
N GLN A 175 -19.18 19.82 4.80
CA GLN A 175 -18.11 18.82 4.76
C GLN A 175 -16.97 19.24 5.66
N ALA A 176 -16.78 18.56 6.79
CA ALA A 176 -15.72 18.86 7.76
C ALA A 176 -14.31 18.47 7.26
N THR A 177 -14.22 17.55 6.29
CA THR A 177 -12.95 17.03 5.74
C THR A 177 -12.24 18.01 4.81
N MET A 178 -12.70 19.24 4.69
CA MET A 178 -12.10 20.25 3.81
C MET A 178 -10.66 20.63 4.19
N THR A 179 -10.22 20.33 5.39
CA THR A 179 -8.82 20.48 5.83
C THR A 179 -7.96 19.24 5.56
N ALA A 180 -8.53 18.20 4.98
CA ALA A 180 -7.87 16.93 4.65
C ALA A 180 -8.04 16.57 3.17
N LEU A 181 -8.03 17.57 2.29
CA LEU A 181 -8.09 17.36 0.84
C LEU A 181 -6.72 16.88 0.35
N ASP A 182 -6.59 15.57 0.19
CA ASP A 182 -5.35 14.91 -0.25
C ASP A 182 -5.15 15.02 -1.78
N VAL A 183 -5.26 16.25 -2.30
CA VAL A 183 -5.11 16.57 -3.72
C VAL A 183 -3.86 17.40 -3.95
N PRO A 184 -2.86 16.91 -4.71
CA PRO A 184 -1.70 17.70 -5.11
C PRO A 184 -2.13 18.87 -5.99
N ILE A 185 -1.70 20.08 -5.67
CA ILE A 185 -1.97 21.25 -6.53
C ILE A 185 -0.92 21.29 -7.63
N VAL A 186 -1.36 21.35 -8.89
CA VAL A 186 -0.48 21.32 -10.06
C VAL A 186 -0.35 22.68 -10.73
N PRO A 187 0.78 22.98 -11.42
CA PRO A 187 0.98 24.24 -12.12
C PRO A 187 0.07 24.34 -13.35
N ARG A 188 -0.96 25.20 -13.30
CA ARG A 188 -1.91 25.39 -14.40
C ARG A 188 -1.20 25.58 -15.75
N HIS A 189 -0.21 26.48 -15.82
CA HIS A 189 0.48 26.85 -17.06
C HIS A 189 1.24 25.70 -17.74
N VAL A 190 1.45 24.58 -17.03
CA VAL A 190 2.02 23.33 -17.57
C VAL A 190 0.90 22.39 -17.96
N TRP A 191 -0.02 22.15 -17.03
CA TRP A 191 -1.05 21.10 -17.15
C TRP A 191 -2.22 21.47 -18.08
N GLU A 192 -2.49 22.77 -18.29
CA GLU A 192 -3.50 23.21 -19.27
C GLU A 192 -3.18 22.81 -20.72
N LYS A 193 -1.94 22.37 -20.98
CA LYS A 193 -1.50 21.87 -22.30
C LYS A 193 -1.73 20.38 -22.48
N VAL A 194 -2.14 19.67 -21.44
CA VAL A 194 -2.45 18.23 -21.52
C VAL A 194 -3.81 18.06 -22.18
N SER A 195 -3.85 17.34 -23.29
CA SER A 195 -5.07 17.11 -24.07
C SER A 195 -5.87 15.91 -23.58
N ASP A 196 -5.19 14.91 -23.03
CA ASP A 196 -5.81 13.67 -22.52
C ASP A 196 -5.25 13.32 -21.15
N PHE A 197 -6.07 13.51 -20.10
CA PHE A 197 -5.68 13.24 -18.73
C PHE A 197 -5.72 11.76 -18.38
N SER A 198 -6.46 10.94 -19.12
CA SER A 198 -6.56 9.50 -18.89
C SER A 198 -5.30 8.74 -19.30
N GLU A 199 -4.49 9.32 -20.20
CA GLU A 199 -3.28 8.69 -20.75
C GLU A 199 -1.98 9.40 -20.36
N PHE A 200 -2.05 10.59 -19.72
CA PHE A 200 -0.88 11.40 -19.42
C PHE A 200 -0.20 10.98 -18.12
N ASN A 201 0.81 10.13 -18.20
CA ASN A 201 1.56 9.61 -17.05
C ASN A 201 2.63 10.55 -16.48
N ASN A 202 2.90 11.70 -17.09
CA ASN A 202 3.92 12.68 -16.65
C ASN A 202 5.35 12.09 -16.50
N ASP A 203 5.70 11.13 -17.33
CA ASP A 203 6.89 10.28 -17.20
C ASP A 203 7.93 10.47 -18.34
N LYS A 204 7.73 11.47 -19.24
CA LYS A 204 8.56 11.64 -20.45
C LYS A 204 9.42 12.89 -20.44
N SER A 205 9.05 13.94 -19.69
CA SER A 205 9.73 15.22 -19.73
C SER A 205 10.27 15.62 -18.36
N PHE A 206 11.57 15.79 -18.23
CA PHE A 206 12.23 16.15 -16.97
C PHE A 206 13.08 17.42 -17.14
N PRO A 207 13.23 18.26 -16.09
CA PRO A 207 12.60 18.13 -14.77
C PRO A 207 11.10 18.42 -14.82
N VAL A 208 10.32 17.72 -13.98
CA VAL A 208 8.89 18.02 -13.80
C VAL A 208 8.73 19.26 -12.94
N VAL A 209 7.88 20.20 -13.40
CA VAL A 209 7.61 21.42 -12.65
C VAL A 209 6.73 21.11 -11.41
N GLY A 210 7.27 21.40 -10.23
CA GLY A 210 6.62 21.21 -8.93
C GLY A 210 6.99 22.30 -7.96
N ASN A 211 6.33 22.37 -6.80
CA ASN A 211 6.60 23.35 -5.73
C ASN A 211 6.82 22.68 -4.36
N GLY A 212 6.99 21.37 -4.34
CA GLY A 212 7.35 20.60 -3.14
C GLY A 212 8.84 20.72 -2.78
N PRO A 213 9.28 20.01 -1.71
CA PRO A 213 10.67 20.03 -1.25
C PRO A 213 11.65 19.39 -2.24
N PHE A 214 11.18 18.57 -3.17
CA PHE A 214 12.00 17.94 -4.20
C PHE A 214 11.41 18.13 -5.60
N VAL A 215 12.27 18.11 -6.60
CA VAL A 215 11.93 18.21 -8.03
C VAL A 215 12.26 16.89 -8.71
N LEU A 216 11.30 16.28 -9.39
CA LEU A 216 11.51 15.05 -10.14
C LEU A 216 12.37 15.32 -11.38
N THR A 217 13.53 14.67 -11.46
CA THR A 217 14.55 14.89 -12.50
C THR A 217 14.83 13.67 -13.36
N GLY A 218 14.25 12.52 -13.05
CA GLY A 218 14.40 11.33 -13.85
C GLY A 218 13.58 10.17 -13.33
N TYR A 219 13.11 9.36 -14.27
CA TYR A 219 12.38 8.13 -14.02
C TYR A 219 12.72 7.08 -15.05
N LYS A 220 12.85 5.86 -14.60
CA LYS A 220 12.90 4.67 -15.43
C LYS A 220 12.07 3.58 -14.78
N ALA A 221 11.04 3.11 -15.48
CA ALA A 221 10.14 2.06 -14.99
C ALA A 221 10.95 0.85 -14.48
N ASP A 222 10.50 0.28 -13.36
CA ASP A 222 11.11 -0.87 -12.69
C ASP A 222 12.63 -0.73 -12.43
N SER A 223 13.10 0.51 -12.25
CA SER A 223 14.50 0.80 -11.99
C SER A 223 14.67 1.90 -10.94
N TYR A 224 14.27 3.13 -11.24
CA TYR A 224 14.43 4.23 -10.29
C TYR A 224 13.48 5.41 -10.53
N VAL A 225 13.25 6.18 -9.46
CA VAL A 225 12.74 7.56 -9.49
C VAL A 225 13.78 8.45 -8.83
N ARG A 226 14.23 9.50 -9.53
CA ARG A 226 15.25 10.44 -9.03
C ARG A 226 14.68 11.82 -8.83
N LEU A 227 14.87 12.36 -7.64
CA LEU A 227 14.45 13.71 -7.28
C LEU A 227 15.66 14.50 -6.77
N LYS A 228 15.72 15.79 -7.10
CA LYS A 228 16.71 16.75 -6.55
C LYS A 228 16.07 17.65 -5.52
N ALA A 229 16.82 18.03 -4.51
CA ALA A 229 16.38 19.02 -3.52
C ALA A 229 15.96 20.33 -4.20
N ASN A 230 14.77 20.80 -3.87
CA ASN A 230 14.30 22.12 -4.27
C ASN A 230 14.94 23.17 -3.37
N LYS A 231 15.98 23.83 -3.85
CA LYS A 231 16.71 24.85 -3.09
C LYS A 231 15.88 26.10 -2.78
N THR A 232 14.75 26.29 -3.49
CA THR A 232 13.82 27.43 -3.32
C THR A 232 12.53 27.05 -2.60
N PHE A 233 12.48 25.85 -2.01
CA PHE A 233 11.30 25.43 -1.26
C PHE A 233 11.00 26.39 -0.12
N TRP A 234 9.79 26.84 -0.01
CA TRP A 234 9.38 27.92 0.90
C TRP A 234 9.63 27.63 2.40
N ARG A 235 9.67 26.35 2.77
CA ARG A 235 9.96 25.90 4.15
C ARG A 235 11.46 25.66 4.41
N GLY A 236 12.30 25.90 3.41
CA GLY A 236 13.73 25.61 3.43
C GLY A 236 14.09 24.35 2.63
N ALA A 237 15.30 24.33 2.10
CA ALA A 237 15.78 23.23 1.29
C ALA A 237 16.01 21.95 2.12
N PRO A 238 15.76 20.75 1.56
CA PRO A 238 16.23 19.50 2.14
C PRO A 238 17.74 19.49 2.33
N LYS A 239 18.25 18.67 3.27
CA LYS A 239 19.68 18.55 3.56
C LYS A 239 20.40 17.51 2.70
N PHE A 240 19.70 16.55 2.15
CA PHE A 240 20.19 15.70 1.07
C PHE A 240 20.02 16.43 -0.26
N ASP A 241 21.00 16.30 -1.16
CA ASP A 241 20.95 16.93 -2.50
C ASP A 241 20.06 16.17 -3.46
N GLU A 242 20.02 14.85 -3.32
CA GLU A 242 19.20 13.96 -4.14
C GLU A 242 18.49 12.90 -3.26
N LEU A 243 17.28 12.54 -3.65
CA LEU A 243 16.51 11.41 -3.14
C LEU A 243 16.24 10.47 -4.30
N VAL A 244 16.62 9.20 -4.17
CA VAL A 244 16.48 8.20 -5.22
C VAL A 244 15.69 7.01 -4.68
N PHE A 245 14.49 6.78 -5.20
CA PHE A 245 13.78 5.52 -4.99
C PHE A 245 14.29 4.51 -6.01
N ARG A 246 14.85 3.42 -5.52
CA ARG A 246 15.42 2.34 -6.34
C ARG A 246 14.54 1.11 -6.22
N TYR A 247 14.05 0.62 -7.35
CA TYR A 247 13.17 -0.55 -7.41
C TYR A 247 13.98 -1.84 -7.24
N TYR A 248 13.43 -2.75 -6.45
CA TYR A 248 13.89 -4.13 -6.27
C TYR A 248 12.72 -5.07 -6.53
N LYS A 249 12.95 -6.11 -7.33
CA LYS A 249 11.91 -7.07 -7.69
C LYS A 249 11.37 -7.83 -6.47
N ASP A 250 12.24 -8.04 -5.48
CA ASP A 250 11.89 -8.69 -4.22
C ASP A 250 12.52 -7.96 -3.03
N GLN A 251 11.93 -8.13 -1.87
CA GLN A 251 12.32 -7.41 -0.68
C GLN A 251 13.61 -7.97 -0.04
N ASP A 252 13.93 -9.25 -0.25
CA ASP A 252 15.17 -9.83 0.26
C ASP A 252 16.39 -9.22 -0.44
N ALA A 253 16.27 -8.92 -1.74
CA ALA A 253 17.30 -8.17 -2.47
C ALA A 253 17.46 -6.74 -1.92
N ALA A 254 16.37 -6.06 -1.56
CA ALA A 254 16.41 -4.75 -0.92
C ALA A 254 17.09 -4.80 0.46
N VAL A 255 16.76 -5.79 1.29
CA VAL A 255 17.38 -6.03 2.59
C VAL A 255 18.89 -6.33 2.45
N SER A 256 19.26 -7.14 1.46
CA SER A 256 20.66 -7.42 1.14
C SER A 256 21.42 -6.15 0.74
N ALA A 257 20.81 -5.29 -0.08
CA ALA A 257 21.39 -4.01 -0.50
C ALA A 257 21.58 -3.04 0.69
N LEU A 258 20.63 -3.01 1.64
CA LEU A 258 20.77 -2.25 2.88
C LEU A 258 21.98 -2.71 3.69
N ARG A 259 22.13 -4.02 3.90
CA ARG A 259 23.27 -4.60 4.63
C ARG A 259 24.61 -4.25 4.01
N LYS A 260 24.68 -4.21 2.68
CA LYS A 260 25.90 -3.86 1.93
C LYS A 260 26.16 -2.35 1.86
N GLY A 261 25.24 -1.51 2.33
CA GLY A 261 25.32 -0.05 2.20
C GLY A 261 25.08 0.49 0.80
N GLU A 262 24.48 -0.31 -0.09
CA GLU A 262 24.11 0.10 -1.45
C GLU A 262 22.87 0.98 -1.48
N VAL A 263 22.05 0.91 -0.42
CA VAL A 263 20.89 1.76 -0.16
C VAL A 263 20.90 2.23 1.28
N SER A 264 20.33 3.41 1.51
CA SER A 264 20.28 4.06 2.82
C SER A 264 19.08 3.62 3.66
N PHE A 265 18.01 3.18 2.99
CA PHE A 265 16.72 2.90 3.60
C PHE A 265 15.97 1.81 2.81
N VAL A 266 15.26 0.95 3.52
CA VAL A 266 14.27 0.02 2.93
C VAL A 266 12.89 0.48 3.34
N ALA A 267 12.07 0.87 2.36
CA ALA A 267 10.74 1.40 2.58
C ALA A 267 9.73 0.32 2.98
N GLY A 268 8.80 0.70 3.82
CA GLY A 268 7.76 -0.16 4.35
C GLY A 268 6.54 -0.34 3.43
N SER A 269 6.73 -0.46 2.11
CA SER A 269 5.63 -0.80 1.20
C SER A 269 6.10 -1.80 0.12
N PRO A 270 5.86 -3.09 0.33
CA PRO A 270 5.33 -3.69 1.58
C PRO A 270 6.26 -3.49 2.78
N SER A 271 5.71 -3.56 3.98
CA SER A 271 6.50 -3.56 5.22
C SER A 271 7.48 -4.73 5.23
N LEU A 272 8.62 -4.59 5.91
CA LEU A 272 9.50 -5.73 6.15
C LEU A 272 8.70 -6.85 6.80
N THR A 273 8.89 -8.06 6.33
CA THR A 273 8.32 -9.23 6.99
C THR A 273 8.94 -9.40 8.36
N PRO A 274 8.25 -10.04 9.32
CA PRO A 274 8.82 -10.31 10.64
C PRO A 274 10.21 -10.98 10.59
N ALA A 275 10.40 -11.93 9.69
CA ALA A 275 11.68 -12.62 9.52
C ALA A 275 12.80 -11.70 8.99
N GLN A 276 12.46 -10.76 8.11
CA GLN A 276 13.42 -9.76 7.61
C GLN A 276 13.77 -8.76 8.70
N ALA A 277 12.79 -8.30 9.50
CA ALA A 277 12.97 -7.43 10.64
C ALA A 277 13.92 -8.06 11.65
N ASP A 278 13.60 -9.26 12.14
CA ASP A 278 14.44 -10.03 13.07
C ASP A 278 15.87 -10.18 12.54
N SER A 279 16.02 -10.42 11.24
CA SER A 279 17.33 -10.60 10.62
C SER A 279 18.20 -9.33 10.64
N LEU A 280 17.58 -8.16 10.74
CA LEU A 280 18.25 -6.85 10.74
C LEU A 280 18.49 -6.32 12.16
N GLU A 281 17.81 -6.88 13.17
CA GLU A 281 18.02 -6.49 14.56
C GLU A 281 19.45 -6.75 15.00
N GLY A 282 20.07 -5.74 15.62
CA GLY A 282 21.46 -5.80 16.05
C GLY A 282 22.52 -5.80 14.94
N ALA A 283 22.11 -5.67 13.66
CA ALA A 283 23.05 -5.54 12.56
C ALA A 283 23.80 -4.21 12.63
N GLU A 284 25.10 -4.25 12.35
CA GLU A 284 25.97 -3.07 12.43
C GLU A 284 25.51 -1.94 11.51
N ASN A 285 25.43 -0.73 12.06
CA ASN A 285 24.98 0.48 11.38
C ASN A 285 23.55 0.40 10.79
N ILE A 286 22.70 -0.49 11.29
CA ILE A 286 21.31 -0.60 10.87
C ILE A 286 20.40 -0.33 12.07
N GLN A 287 19.42 0.54 11.85
CA GLN A 287 18.31 0.78 12.77
C GLN A 287 17.02 0.24 12.14
N VAL A 288 16.37 -0.66 12.85
CA VAL A 288 15.00 -1.08 12.54
C VAL A 288 14.03 -0.12 13.21
N ASN A 289 13.06 0.38 12.46
CA ASN A 289 11.93 1.17 12.95
C ASN A 289 10.67 0.30 12.88
N ASP A 290 10.27 -0.24 14.00
CA ASP A 290 9.04 -1.02 14.16
C ASP A 290 7.98 -0.13 14.81
N ALA A 291 7.06 0.35 14.01
CA ALA A 291 6.10 1.38 14.42
C ALA A 291 4.65 0.92 14.20
N PRO A 292 3.70 1.40 15.01
CA PRO A 292 2.28 1.15 14.77
C PRO A 292 1.89 1.50 13.33
N GLY A 293 1.40 0.50 12.61
CA GLY A 293 1.01 0.65 11.22
C GLY A 293 -0.28 1.44 11.06
N ARG A 294 -0.58 1.78 9.83
CA ARG A 294 -1.82 2.49 9.45
C ARG A 294 -2.88 1.54 8.87
N ARG A 295 -2.56 0.27 8.73
CA ARG A 295 -3.42 -0.75 8.12
C ARG A 295 -4.07 -1.59 9.21
N PHE A 296 -5.34 -1.92 9.02
CA PHE A 296 -5.96 -3.02 9.74
C PHE A 296 -5.92 -4.31 8.91
N TYR A 297 -5.96 -5.45 9.57
CA TYR A 297 -6.03 -6.79 8.99
C TYR A 297 -7.28 -7.48 9.50
N ALA A 298 -8.20 -7.82 8.61
CA ALA A 298 -9.55 -8.22 8.97
C ALA A 298 -10.06 -9.41 8.16
N LEU A 299 -11.16 -9.99 8.64
CA LEU A 299 -12.05 -10.87 7.89
C LEU A 299 -13.34 -10.13 7.58
N ALA A 300 -13.56 -9.80 6.33
CA ALA A 300 -14.82 -9.30 5.81
C ALA A 300 -15.80 -10.46 5.63
N THR A 301 -17.03 -10.30 6.07
CA THR A 301 -18.12 -11.26 5.92
C THR A 301 -19.12 -10.76 4.89
N ASN A 302 -19.48 -11.59 3.91
CA ASN A 302 -20.49 -11.24 2.92
C ASN A 302 -21.87 -11.07 3.59
N PRO A 303 -22.45 -9.86 3.58
CA PRO A 303 -23.77 -9.58 4.19
C PRO A 303 -24.94 -10.00 3.30
N GLY A 304 -24.70 -10.74 2.20
CA GLY A 304 -25.67 -10.96 1.15
C GLY A 304 -25.72 -9.75 0.22
N ALA A 305 -24.80 -9.68 -0.74
CA ALA A 305 -24.60 -8.53 -1.62
C ALA A 305 -25.91 -8.03 -2.26
N LYS A 306 -26.13 -6.71 -2.20
CA LYS A 306 -27.32 -6.04 -2.69
C LYS A 306 -26.94 -4.68 -3.27
N ALA A 307 -27.43 -4.40 -4.46
CA ALA A 307 -27.25 -3.10 -5.10
C ALA A 307 -28.26 -2.04 -4.58
N LYS A 308 -28.01 -0.75 -4.86
CA LYS A 308 -28.90 0.38 -4.48
C LYS A 308 -30.34 0.19 -5.00
N ASN A 309 -30.50 -0.40 -6.17
CA ASN A 309 -31.83 -0.70 -6.74
C ASN A 309 -32.56 -1.86 -6.03
N GLY A 310 -31.97 -2.42 -4.97
CA GLY A 310 -32.55 -3.50 -4.17
C GLY A 310 -32.35 -4.90 -4.71
N LYS A 311 -31.78 -5.08 -5.91
CA LYS A 311 -31.50 -6.40 -6.47
C LYS A 311 -30.35 -7.07 -5.73
N LYS A 312 -30.57 -8.31 -5.30
CA LYS A 312 -29.54 -9.16 -4.71
C LYS A 312 -28.65 -9.76 -5.79
N PHE A 313 -27.40 -10.00 -5.47
CA PHE A 313 -26.44 -10.70 -6.32
C PHE A 313 -25.42 -11.46 -5.45
N GLY A 314 -24.50 -12.18 -6.09
CA GLY A 314 -23.56 -13.02 -5.36
C GLY A 314 -24.23 -14.26 -4.76
N ASP A 315 -23.46 -14.98 -3.94
CA ASP A 315 -23.86 -16.29 -3.41
C ASP A 315 -23.29 -16.57 -2.01
N GLY A 316 -23.16 -15.53 -1.18
CA GLY A 316 -22.69 -15.66 0.20
C GLY A 316 -23.57 -16.61 1.04
N HIS A 317 -22.92 -17.35 1.96
CA HIS A 317 -23.58 -18.39 2.75
C HIS A 317 -24.67 -17.82 3.68
N PRO A 318 -25.93 -18.31 3.64
CA PRO A 318 -27.07 -17.72 4.35
C PRO A 318 -26.92 -17.64 5.88
N SER A 319 -26.15 -18.55 6.49
CA SER A 319 -25.91 -18.55 7.94
C SER A 319 -25.18 -17.28 8.41
N LEU A 320 -24.38 -16.67 7.53
CA LEU A 320 -23.63 -15.44 7.86
C LEU A 320 -24.53 -14.20 7.99
N LEU A 321 -25.79 -14.26 7.59
CA LEU A 321 -26.79 -13.23 7.87
C LEU A 321 -27.20 -13.19 9.35
N ASP A 322 -27.00 -14.29 10.08
CA ASP A 322 -27.23 -14.35 11.52
C ASP A 322 -26.00 -13.78 12.28
N ARG A 323 -26.20 -12.63 12.97
CA ARG A 323 -25.13 -12.00 13.76
C ARG A 323 -24.52 -12.95 14.81
N ARG A 324 -25.32 -13.86 15.37
CA ARG A 324 -24.82 -14.84 16.36
C ARG A 324 -23.77 -15.77 15.76
N VAL A 325 -23.96 -16.14 14.49
CA VAL A 325 -22.96 -16.95 13.74
C VAL A 325 -21.69 -16.14 13.53
N ARG A 326 -21.77 -14.89 13.05
CA ARG A 326 -20.59 -14.04 12.83
C ARG A 326 -19.81 -13.82 14.13
N ASN A 327 -20.52 -13.50 15.22
CA ASN A 327 -19.91 -13.32 16.54
C ASN A 327 -19.24 -14.62 17.04
N ALA A 328 -19.88 -15.78 16.85
CA ALA A 328 -19.31 -17.05 17.24
C ALA A 328 -18.03 -17.38 16.44
N LEU A 329 -18.05 -17.14 15.14
CA LEU A 329 -16.85 -17.32 14.31
C LEU A 329 -15.69 -16.44 14.79
N PHE A 330 -15.95 -15.17 15.11
CA PHE A 330 -14.92 -14.27 15.58
C PHE A 330 -14.43 -14.60 17.00
N MET A 331 -15.31 -15.03 17.91
CA MET A 331 -14.94 -15.52 19.25
C MET A 331 -14.09 -16.79 19.22
N ALA A 332 -14.09 -17.51 18.11
CA ALA A 332 -13.24 -18.69 17.89
C ALA A 332 -11.94 -18.37 17.13
N VAL A 333 -11.61 -17.08 16.93
CA VAL A 333 -10.32 -16.66 16.35
C VAL A 333 -9.40 -16.23 17.49
N ASP A 334 -8.29 -16.96 17.65
CA ASP A 334 -7.23 -16.63 18.59
C ASP A 334 -6.34 -15.53 18.01
N ARG A 335 -6.68 -14.27 18.34
CA ARG A 335 -5.95 -13.10 17.82
C ARG A 335 -4.55 -12.97 18.42
N GLU A 336 -4.34 -13.41 19.66
CA GLU A 336 -3.02 -13.45 20.29
C GLU A 336 -2.12 -14.43 19.53
N ALA A 337 -2.62 -15.62 19.21
CA ALA A 337 -1.87 -16.57 18.39
C ALA A 337 -1.55 -16.03 16.98
N ILE A 338 -2.43 -15.24 16.36
CA ILE A 338 -2.14 -14.58 15.08
C ILE A 338 -0.98 -13.58 15.26
N ILE A 339 -1.02 -12.75 16.29
CA ILE A 339 0.04 -11.77 16.57
C ILE A 339 1.38 -12.47 16.80
N ASP A 340 1.39 -13.50 17.66
CA ASP A 340 2.65 -14.14 18.05
C ASP A 340 3.23 -15.04 16.94
N LYS A 341 2.38 -15.81 16.26
CA LYS A 341 2.86 -16.86 15.34
C LYS A 341 2.91 -16.42 13.88
N VAL A 342 2.03 -15.51 13.46
CA VAL A 342 2.01 -15.01 12.08
C VAL A 342 2.78 -13.70 11.98
N PHE A 343 2.48 -12.72 12.83
CA PHE A 343 3.15 -11.44 12.85
C PHE A 343 4.40 -11.39 13.76
N ARG A 344 4.70 -12.45 14.51
CA ARG A 344 5.90 -12.60 15.38
C ARG A 344 6.09 -11.41 16.33
N GLY A 345 5.00 -10.86 16.86
CA GLY A 345 4.99 -9.69 17.73
C GLY A 345 4.94 -8.34 17.00
N HIS A 346 5.08 -8.29 15.66
CA HIS A 346 5.01 -7.06 14.87
C HIS A 346 3.58 -6.68 14.49
N ALA A 347 2.67 -6.76 15.45
CA ALA A 347 1.27 -6.34 15.34
C ALA A 347 0.68 -6.13 16.73
N VAL A 348 -0.46 -5.43 16.80
CA VAL A 348 -1.28 -5.36 18.01
C VAL A 348 -2.70 -5.87 17.74
N GLU A 349 -3.42 -6.28 18.81
CA GLU A 349 -4.79 -6.82 18.70
C GLU A 349 -5.72 -5.83 18.01
N GLY A 350 -6.50 -6.34 17.04
CA GLY A 350 -7.48 -5.56 16.30
C GLY A 350 -8.77 -5.35 17.09
N GLU A 351 -9.37 -4.18 16.92
CA GLU A 351 -10.63 -3.79 17.54
C GLU A 351 -11.59 -3.20 16.48
N GLY A 352 -11.50 -1.90 16.19
CA GLY A 352 -12.24 -1.23 15.12
C GLY A 352 -11.43 -1.12 13.82
N TYR A 353 -11.91 -0.31 12.86
CA TYR A 353 -11.22 -0.08 11.58
C TYR A 353 -10.06 0.89 11.68
N ILE A 354 -10.10 1.79 12.66
CA ILE A 354 -9.11 2.84 12.79
C ILE A 354 -8.01 2.37 13.73
N PRO A 355 -6.75 2.21 13.23
CA PRO A 355 -5.64 1.75 14.05
C PRO A 355 -5.28 2.70 15.19
N PRO A 356 -4.65 2.19 16.29
CA PRO A 356 -4.27 3.00 17.45
C PRO A 356 -3.25 4.10 17.15
N ARG A 357 -2.63 4.10 15.98
CA ARG A 357 -1.81 5.20 15.46
C ARG A 357 -2.58 6.53 15.41
N PHE A 358 -3.89 6.48 15.13
CA PHE A 358 -4.78 7.65 15.02
C PHE A 358 -5.60 7.79 16.30
N GLN A 359 -4.94 8.21 17.39
CA GLN A 359 -5.47 8.22 18.76
C GLN A 359 -6.81 8.94 18.92
N ASP A 360 -7.05 10.03 18.20
CA ASP A 360 -8.27 10.81 18.31
C ASP A 360 -9.51 10.01 17.91
N TYR A 361 -9.38 9.19 16.87
CA TYR A 361 -10.45 8.39 16.29
C TYR A 361 -10.46 6.93 16.78
N PHE A 362 -9.35 6.47 17.37
CA PHE A 362 -9.24 5.08 17.80
C PHE A 362 -10.30 4.72 18.85
N TRP A 363 -11.03 3.64 18.58
CA TRP A 363 -12.08 3.12 19.45
C TRP A 363 -11.74 1.72 19.96
N LYS A 364 -12.18 1.44 21.20
CA LYS A 364 -12.12 0.10 21.79
C LYS A 364 -13.50 -0.33 22.25
N PRO A 365 -13.86 -1.62 22.09
CA PRO A 365 -15.09 -2.14 22.66
C PRO A 365 -15.06 -2.06 24.19
N SER A 366 -16.19 -1.78 24.80
CA SER A 366 -16.36 -1.95 26.24
C SER A 366 -16.23 -3.43 26.64
N ALA A 367 -15.99 -3.71 27.90
CA ALA A 367 -15.88 -5.09 28.39
C ALA A 367 -17.10 -5.96 28.04
N SER A 368 -18.30 -5.35 27.96
CA SER A 368 -19.55 -6.04 27.62
C SER A 368 -19.71 -6.28 26.10
N GLN A 369 -19.05 -5.46 25.27
CA GLN A 369 -19.07 -5.60 23.79
C GLN A 369 -17.96 -6.52 23.27
N LYS A 370 -16.84 -6.61 24.01
CA LYS A 370 -15.64 -7.32 23.52
C LYS A 370 -15.94 -8.80 23.22
N LEU A 371 -15.70 -9.19 21.97
CA LEU A 371 -15.73 -10.57 21.52
C LEU A 371 -14.35 -11.21 21.78
N ALA A 372 -14.10 -11.54 23.06
CA ALA A 372 -12.87 -12.22 23.45
C ALA A 372 -12.82 -13.64 22.88
N TYR A 373 -11.60 -14.17 22.69
CA TYR A 373 -11.39 -15.56 22.31
C TYR A 373 -12.01 -16.50 23.34
N ASP A 374 -13.04 -17.24 22.95
CA ASP A 374 -13.76 -18.22 23.75
C ASP A 374 -14.48 -19.22 22.85
N PRO A 375 -13.77 -20.26 22.36
CA PRO A 375 -14.35 -21.25 21.47
C PRO A 375 -15.49 -22.05 22.11
N ALA A 376 -15.49 -22.22 23.45
CA ALA A 376 -16.56 -22.92 24.14
C ALA A 376 -17.88 -22.11 24.12
N LYS A 377 -17.80 -20.80 24.39
CA LYS A 377 -18.94 -19.89 24.28
C LYS A 377 -19.39 -19.72 22.83
N ALA A 378 -18.45 -19.71 21.86
CA ALA A 378 -18.74 -19.71 20.43
C ALA A 378 -19.59 -20.94 20.04
N ALA A 379 -19.19 -22.14 20.47
CA ALA A 379 -19.95 -23.36 20.24
C ALA A 379 -21.39 -23.29 20.82
N GLN A 380 -21.53 -22.83 22.06
CA GLN A 380 -22.84 -22.63 22.71
C GLN A 380 -23.72 -21.60 21.97
N LEU A 381 -23.09 -20.54 21.45
CA LEU A 381 -23.82 -19.50 20.69
C LEU A 381 -24.38 -20.06 19.38
N LEU A 382 -23.60 -20.87 18.67
CA LEU A 382 -24.03 -21.57 17.46
C LEU A 382 -25.17 -22.56 17.76
N ASP A 383 -25.08 -23.31 18.86
CA ASP A 383 -26.14 -24.27 19.26
C ASP A 383 -27.45 -23.52 19.57
N ARG A 384 -27.39 -22.42 20.34
CA ARG A 384 -28.55 -21.55 20.63
C ARG A 384 -29.12 -20.87 19.40
N ALA A 385 -28.28 -20.62 18.39
CA ALA A 385 -28.71 -20.05 17.11
C ALA A 385 -29.35 -21.10 16.18
N GLY A 386 -29.34 -22.40 16.58
CA GLY A 386 -29.94 -23.50 15.83
C GLY A 386 -28.99 -24.22 14.85
N TYR A 387 -27.72 -23.86 14.84
CA TYR A 387 -26.69 -24.50 14.01
C TYR A 387 -25.98 -25.59 14.81
N ARG A 388 -26.65 -26.73 15.00
CA ARG A 388 -26.17 -27.85 15.82
C ARG A 388 -25.24 -28.79 15.04
N LYS A 389 -24.41 -29.56 15.75
CA LYS A 389 -23.61 -30.62 15.17
C LYS A 389 -24.50 -31.85 14.84
N ASN A 390 -24.30 -32.44 13.69
CA ASN A 390 -24.89 -33.72 13.29
C ASN A 390 -24.12 -34.91 13.91
N GLY A 391 -24.50 -36.14 13.55
CA GLY A 391 -23.87 -37.37 14.06
C GLY A 391 -22.38 -37.51 13.72
N ASP A 392 -21.90 -36.84 12.66
CA ASP A 392 -20.50 -36.79 12.23
C ASP A 392 -19.71 -35.64 12.88
N GLY A 393 -20.30 -34.95 13.83
CA GLY A 393 -19.68 -33.80 14.50
C GLY A 393 -19.65 -32.51 13.65
N LYS A 394 -20.25 -32.48 12.46
CA LYS A 394 -20.31 -31.33 11.58
C LYS A 394 -21.53 -30.46 11.88
N ARG A 395 -21.34 -29.14 11.95
CA ARG A 395 -22.46 -28.20 12.09
C ARG A 395 -23.25 -28.12 10.80
N VAL A 396 -24.57 -28.09 10.94
CA VAL A 396 -25.49 -28.03 9.82
C VAL A 396 -26.21 -26.68 9.74
N GLY A 397 -26.41 -26.24 8.52
CA GLY A 397 -27.24 -25.07 8.22
C GLY A 397 -28.73 -25.35 8.46
N LYS A 398 -29.58 -24.33 8.26
CA LYS A 398 -31.05 -24.50 8.35
C LYS A 398 -31.61 -25.41 7.26
N ASP A 399 -30.85 -25.65 6.21
CA ASP A 399 -31.13 -26.59 5.11
C ASP A 399 -30.70 -28.05 5.42
N GLY A 400 -30.16 -28.30 6.63
CA GLY A 400 -29.67 -29.61 7.06
C GLY A 400 -28.30 -30.01 6.49
N LYS A 401 -27.66 -29.18 5.66
CA LYS A 401 -26.35 -29.48 5.08
C LYS A 401 -25.21 -29.01 5.98
N PRO A 402 -24.07 -29.73 5.97
CA PRO A 402 -22.87 -29.28 6.64
C PRO A 402 -22.42 -27.89 6.18
N ILE A 403 -22.09 -27.02 7.14
CA ILE A 403 -21.59 -25.67 6.84
C ILE A 403 -20.13 -25.78 6.43
N THR A 404 -19.81 -25.21 5.28
CA THR A 404 -18.44 -24.99 4.79
C THR A 404 -18.35 -23.61 4.18
N TYR A 405 -17.48 -22.75 4.72
CA TYR A 405 -17.29 -21.39 4.21
C TYR A 405 -16.14 -21.33 3.20
N ARG A 406 -16.35 -20.54 2.17
CA ARG A 406 -15.33 -20.10 1.22
C ARG A 406 -14.67 -18.84 1.78
N VAL A 407 -13.36 -18.88 1.95
CA VAL A 407 -12.58 -17.74 2.41
C VAL A 407 -11.65 -17.31 1.28
N LEU A 408 -11.90 -16.13 0.71
CA LEU A 408 -10.99 -15.52 -0.26
C LEU A 408 -9.71 -15.08 0.42
N CYS A 409 -8.58 -15.39 -0.19
CA CYS A 409 -7.25 -14.99 0.25
C CYS A 409 -6.38 -14.58 -0.96
N HIS A 410 -5.40 -13.72 -0.73
CA HIS A 410 -4.44 -13.34 -1.75
C HIS A 410 -3.37 -14.43 -1.94
N ALA A 411 -3.20 -14.90 -3.17
CA ALA A 411 -2.23 -15.97 -3.46
C ALA A 411 -0.79 -15.55 -3.16
N THR A 412 -0.49 -14.27 -3.17
CA THR A 412 0.84 -13.70 -2.90
C THR A 412 1.06 -13.28 -1.44
N ASP A 413 0.01 -13.29 -0.59
CA ASP A 413 0.14 -12.92 0.83
C ASP A 413 0.37 -14.16 1.70
N PRO A 414 1.55 -14.31 2.32
CA PRO A 414 1.83 -15.42 3.23
C PRO A 414 1.02 -15.37 4.53
N ASN A 415 0.61 -14.18 4.99
CA ASN A 415 -0.17 -14.03 6.21
C ASN A 415 -1.59 -14.55 6.02
N ASP A 416 -2.23 -14.25 4.87
CA ASP A 416 -3.55 -14.80 4.52
C ASP A 416 -3.55 -16.33 4.56
N LYS A 417 -2.50 -16.94 3.96
CA LYS A 417 -2.36 -18.39 3.94
C LYS A 417 -2.12 -18.98 5.34
N ALA A 418 -1.31 -18.31 6.16
CA ALA A 418 -1.01 -18.78 7.51
C ALA A 418 -2.25 -18.67 8.42
N VAL A 419 -2.92 -17.52 8.45
CA VAL A 419 -4.15 -17.32 9.21
C VAL A 419 -5.25 -18.21 8.70
N GLY A 420 -5.37 -18.40 7.37
CA GLY A 420 -6.34 -19.30 6.77
C GLY A 420 -6.24 -20.74 7.29
N LYS A 421 -5.02 -21.26 7.51
CA LYS A 421 -4.81 -22.59 8.13
C LYS A 421 -5.29 -22.63 9.58
N TYR A 422 -5.05 -21.58 10.36
CA TYR A 422 -5.59 -21.48 11.72
C TYR A 422 -7.12 -21.43 11.71
N LEU A 423 -7.75 -20.73 10.77
CA LEU A 423 -9.22 -20.72 10.64
C LEU A 423 -9.75 -22.12 10.30
N GLN A 424 -9.05 -22.90 9.45
CA GLN A 424 -9.42 -24.29 9.16
C GLN A 424 -9.40 -25.16 10.42
N GLU A 425 -8.41 -24.99 11.28
CA GLU A 425 -8.28 -25.69 12.55
C GLU A 425 -9.36 -25.24 13.55
N TRP A 426 -9.40 -23.96 13.90
CA TRP A 426 -10.28 -23.43 14.96
C TRP A 426 -11.76 -23.58 14.64
N TRP A 427 -12.17 -23.33 13.39
CA TRP A 427 -13.56 -23.51 13.01
C TRP A 427 -13.88 -24.97 12.71
N GLY A 428 -12.88 -25.78 12.34
CA GLY A 428 -12.97 -27.24 12.29
C GLY A 428 -13.36 -27.85 13.63
N ASP A 429 -12.79 -27.37 14.74
CA ASP A 429 -13.14 -27.77 16.11
C ASP A 429 -14.58 -27.40 16.47
N LEU A 430 -15.10 -26.31 15.92
CA LEU A 430 -16.52 -25.98 16.02
C LEU A 430 -17.41 -26.87 15.15
N GLY A 431 -16.86 -27.68 14.26
CA GLY A 431 -17.58 -28.51 13.29
C GLY A 431 -17.91 -27.78 11.97
N ILE A 432 -17.25 -26.67 11.68
CA ILE A 432 -17.46 -25.85 10.48
C ILE A 432 -16.27 -26.06 9.53
N GLY A 433 -16.56 -26.40 8.27
CA GLY A 433 -15.52 -26.51 7.23
C GLY A 433 -15.07 -25.14 6.71
N VAL A 434 -13.81 -25.06 6.30
CA VAL A 434 -13.24 -23.88 5.62
C VAL A 434 -12.51 -24.31 4.35
N ARG A 435 -12.90 -23.72 3.23
CA ARG A 435 -12.20 -23.79 1.97
C ARG A 435 -11.50 -22.47 1.69
N LEU A 436 -10.17 -22.51 1.58
CA LEU A 436 -9.38 -21.32 1.21
C LEU A 436 -9.35 -21.22 -0.32
N ASP A 437 -9.82 -20.10 -0.83
CA ASP A 437 -9.79 -19.74 -2.25
C ASP A 437 -8.73 -18.64 -2.43
N CYS A 438 -7.43 -19.01 -2.46
CA CYS A 438 -6.32 -18.08 -2.61
C CYS A 438 -6.06 -17.81 -4.09
N LEU A 439 -6.36 -16.59 -4.54
CA LEU A 439 -6.35 -16.17 -5.93
C LEU A 439 -5.35 -15.03 -6.16
N ASP A 440 -4.79 -14.97 -7.36
CA ASP A 440 -3.97 -13.83 -7.80
C ASP A 440 -4.83 -12.57 -8.00
N ASN A 441 -6.07 -12.74 -8.45
CA ASN A 441 -7.08 -11.70 -8.55
C ASN A 441 -8.28 -12.03 -7.65
N VAL A 442 -8.34 -11.43 -6.47
CA VAL A 442 -9.48 -11.54 -5.55
C VAL A 442 -10.58 -10.53 -5.86
N THR A 443 -10.28 -9.49 -6.65
CA THR A 443 -11.20 -8.36 -6.91
C THR A 443 -12.45 -8.81 -7.63
N ASP A 444 -12.32 -9.64 -8.67
CA ASP A 444 -13.48 -10.09 -9.47
C ASP A 444 -14.51 -10.88 -8.66
N PRO A 445 -14.15 -11.96 -7.94
CA PRO A 445 -15.13 -12.65 -7.09
C PRO A 445 -15.63 -11.78 -5.94
N TRP A 446 -14.82 -10.86 -5.42
CA TRP A 446 -15.22 -9.91 -4.38
C TRP A 446 -16.33 -8.98 -4.88
N LEU A 447 -16.09 -8.24 -5.95
CA LEU A 447 -17.07 -7.31 -6.53
C LEU A 447 -18.33 -8.02 -7.02
N ALA A 448 -18.23 -9.29 -7.43
CA ALA A 448 -19.37 -10.12 -7.79
C ALA A 448 -20.13 -10.71 -6.59
N GLY A 449 -19.69 -10.48 -5.34
CA GLY A 449 -20.27 -11.06 -4.13
C GLY A 449 -20.16 -12.58 -4.03
N LYS A 450 -19.17 -13.20 -4.72
CA LYS A 450 -18.98 -14.65 -4.81
C LYS A 450 -17.99 -15.16 -3.77
N TYR A 451 -18.24 -14.85 -2.52
CA TYR A 451 -17.44 -15.29 -1.37
C TYR A 451 -18.35 -15.39 -0.13
N ASP A 452 -17.88 -16.11 0.89
CA ASP A 452 -18.53 -16.14 2.21
C ASP A 452 -17.80 -15.21 3.19
N LEU A 453 -16.48 -15.36 3.28
CA LEU A 453 -15.59 -14.44 3.98
C LEU A 453 -14.38 -14.13 3.08
N ALA A 454 -13.69 -13.05 3.39
CA ALA A 454 -12.49 -12.66 2.66
C ALA A 454 -11.49 -11.97 3.59
N PHE A 455 -10.20 -12.21 3.37
CA PHE A 455 -9.16 -11.40 4.03
C PHE A 455 -9.16 -10.00 3.44
N ASP A 456 -9.15 -9.03 4.31
CA ASP A 456 -9.28 -7.62 3.97
C ASP A 456 -8.41 -6.73 4.85
N GLY A 457 -8.17 -5.52 4.37
CA GLY A 457 -7.50 -4.49 5.14
C GLY A 457 -7.15 -3.27 4.31
N TRP A 458 -7.40 -2.10 4.89
CA TRP A 458 -7.12 -0.80 4.30
C TRP A 458 -6.09 -0.02 5.11
N SER A 459 -5.31 0.79 4.42
CA SER A 459 -4.52 1.84 5.06
C SER A 459 -5.41 3.04 5.38
N VAL A 460 -5.48 3.41 6.64
CA VAL A 460 -6.27 4.55 7.11
C VAL A 460 -5.46 5.83 6.98
N ASN A 461 -6.07 6.90 6.49
CA ASN A 461 -5.48 8.23 6.43
C ASN A 461 -5.62 8.96 7.79
N PRO A 462 -4.84 10.02 8.04
CA PRO A 462 -5.01 10.83 9.25
C PRO A 462 -6.45 11.33 9.44
N ASP A 463 -7.16 11.66 8.35
CA ASP A 463 -8.61 11.76 8.35
C ASP A 463 -9.21 10.43 7.89
N PRO A 464 -10.04 9.77 8.71
CA PRO A 464 -10.54 8.43 8.43
C PRO A 464 -11.72 8.39 7.44
N ASP A 465 -12.13 9.52 6.87
CA ASP A 465 -13.36 9.63 6.08
C ASP A 465 -13.44 8.58 4.96
N PHE A 466 -12.34 8.34 4.26
CA PHE A 466 -12.30 7.34 3.18
C PHE A 466 -12.75 5.96 3.68
N VAL A 467 -12.10 5.43 4.74
CA VAL A 467 -12.40 4.08 5.25
C VAL A 467 -13.81 4.00 5.87
N LEU A 468 -14.34 5.12 6.34
CA LEU A 468 -15.71 5.18 6.84
C LEU A 468 -16.74 5.22 5.68
N SER A 469 -16.42 5.92 4.60
CA SER A 469 -17.32 6.12 3.44
C SER A 469 -17.65 4.82 2.70
N ILE A 470 -16.69 3.92 2.59
CA ILE A 470 -16.84 2.64 1.85
C ILE A 470 -17.81 1.66 2.51
N HIS A 471 -18.23 1.90 3.75
CA HIS A 471 -19.22 1.09 4.48
C HIS A 471 -20.62 1.73 4.50
N THR A 472 -20.84 2.82 3.77
CA THR A 472 -22.15 3.46 3.64
C THR A 472 -23.01 2.77 2.59
N CYS A 473 -24.35 2.89 2.71
CA CYS A 473 -25.26 2.48 1.65
C CYS A 473 -25.01 3.26 0.33
N GLY A 474 -24.48 4.48 0.45
CA GLY A 474 -24.06 5.32 -0.68
C GLY A 474 -22.93 4.74 -1.52
N ALA A 475 -22.10 3.87 -0.94
CA ALA A 475 -20.98 3.22 -1.61
C ALA A 475 -21.39 2.00 -2.45
N LEU A 476 -22.60 1.44 -2.25
CA LEU A 476 -23.07 0.28 -3.01
C LEU A 476 -23.14 0.55 -4.52
N PRO A 477 -22.97 -0.47 -5.38
CA PRO A 477 -23.18 -0.34 -6.81
C PRO A 477 -24.64 0.05 -7.11
N ALA A 478 -24.89 0.79 -8.18
CA ALA A 478 -26.24 1.19 -8.57
C ALA A 478 -27.08 -0.02 -8.98
N THR A 479 -26.50 -0.91 -9.78
CA THR A 479 -27.05 -2.21 -10.19
C THR A 479 -26.04 -3.33 -9.95
N PRO A 480 -26.44 -4.62 -9.98
CA PRO A 480 -25.49 -5.74 -9.83
C PRO A 480 -24.39 -5.82 -10.89
N GLN A 481 -24.51 -5.11 -12.00
CA GLN A 481 -23.54 -5.05 -13.09
C GLN A 481 -22.55 -3.87 -12.97
N ASP A 482 -22.87 -2.92 -12.09
CA ASP A 482 -22.00 -1.76 -11.86
C ASP A 482 -20.95 -2.06 -10.80
N THR A 483 -19.89 -1.29 -10.80
CA THR A 483 -18.94 -1.24 -9.69
C THR A 483 -19.39 -0.18 -8.67
N GLY A 484 -19.23 -0.47 -7.39
CA GLY A 484 -19.44 0.47 -6.29
C GLY A 484 -18.11 0.78 -5.60
N ALA A 485 -18.12 1.81 -4.77
CA ALA A 485 -17.00 2.11 -3.88
C ALA A 485 -17.07 1.32 -2.55
N THR A 486 -18.00 0.38 -2.46
CA THR A 486 -18.20 -0.42 -1.25
C THR A 486 -17.10 -1.45 -1.07
N ASP A 487 -16.73 -1.65 0.17
CA ASP A 487 -15.78 -2.68 0.53
C ASP A 487 -16.44 -4.07 0.59
N ASN A 488 -17.45 -4.26 1.42
CA ASN A 488 -18.08 -5.55 1.62
C ASN A 488 -19.63 -5.54 1.58
N PHE A 489 -20.24 -4.60 0.86
CA PHE A 489 -21.67 -4.44 0.68
C PHE A 489 -22.49 -4.16 1.96
N ILE A 490 -21.86 -3.70 3.02
CA ILE A 490 -22.58 -3.24 4.22
C ILE A 490 -23.50 -2.08 3.84
N CYS A 491 -24.72 -2.10 4.38
CA CYS A 491 -25.67 -0.99 4.28
C CYS A 491 -26.50 -0.96 5.56
N ASP A 492 -26.23 0.01 6.42
CA ASP A 492 -26.93 0.21 7.69
C ASP A 492 -27.33 1.67 7.84
N LYS A 493 -28.63 1.94 7.97
CA LYS A 493 -29.17 3.31 8.05
C LYS A 493 -28.62 4.10 9.24
N THR A 494 -28.45 3.46 10.39
CA THR A 494 -27.89 4.12 11.58
C THR A 494 -26.43 4.54 11.32
N TYR A 495 -25.67 3.70 10.62
CA TYR A 495 -24.33 4.05 10.21
C TYR A 495 -24.31 5.23 9.23
N ASP A 496 -25.21 5.24 8.24
CA ASP A 496 -25.33 6.36 7.28
C ASP A 496 -25.69 7.68 7.98
N GLU A 497 -26.57 7.63 8.98
CA GLU A 497 -26.93 8.81 9.79
C GLU A 497 -25.73 9.34 10.58
N LEU A 498 -24.93 8.44 11.19
CA LEU A 498 -23.70 8.80 11.87
C LEU A 498 -22.66 9.36 10.88
N TYR A 499 -22.52 8.75 9.71
CA TYR A 499 -21.63 9.23 8.64
C TYR A 499 -21.99 10.65 8.19
N ALA A 500 -23.27 10.92 7.96
CA ALA A 500 -23.71 12.27 7.59
C ALA A 500 -23.45 13.29 8.72
N ARG A 501 -23.63 12.88 9.98
CA ARG A 501 -23.37 13.72 11.15
C ARG A 501 -21.88 14.04 11.31
N GLN A 502 -20.96 13.05 11.14
CA GLN A 502 -19.53 13.30 11.25
C GLN A 502 -19.03 14.27 10.15
N LEU A 503 -19.59 14.21 8.94
CA LEU A 503 -19.26 15.16 7.88
C LEU A 503 -19.74 16.58 8.16
N ALA A 504 -20.82 16.75 8.92
CA ALA A 504 -21.37 18.04 9.30
C ALA A 504 -20.82 18.60 10.62
N GLU A 505 -20.00 17.81 11.36
CA GLU A 505 -19.44 18.23 12.64
C GLU A 505 -18.03 18.82 12.45
N TYR A 506 -17.87 20.10 12.84
CA TYR A 506 -16.63 20.86 12.68
C TYR A 506 -15.79 20.98 13.94
N ASP A 507 -16.35 20.61 15.09
CA ASP A 507 -15.60 20.45 16.33
C ASP A 507 -14.85 19.12 16.27
N PRO A 508 -13.50 19.10 16.28
CA PRO A 508 -12.74 17.88 16.11
C PRO A 508 -13.04 16.81 17.17
N ALA A 509 -13.25 17.21 18.44
CA ALA A 509 -13.52 16.27 19.52
C ALA A 509 -14.90 15.64 19.36
N LYS A 510 -15.94 16.43 19.04
CA LYS A 510 -17.28 15.91 18.78
C LYS A 510 -17.32 15.03 17.53
N ARG A 511 -16.59 15.41 16.48
CA ARG A 511 -16.45 14.58 15.28
C ARG A 511 -15.80 13.25 15.61
N ALA A 512 -14.73 13.24 16.40
CA ALA A 512 -14.07 12.03 16.87
C ALA A 512 -15.02 11.12 17.67
N ASP A 513 -15.88 11.70 18.53
CA ASP A 513 -16.89 10.93 19.26
C ASP A 513 -17.94 10.30 18.32
N ILE A 514 -18.35 11.00 17.26
CA ILE A 514 -19.26 10.43 16.27
C ILE A 514 -18.57 9.29 15.51
N VAL A 515 -17.31 9.47 15.10
CA VAL A 515 -16.53 8.42 14.45
C VAL A 515 -16.40 7.18 15.33
N LYS A 516 -16.15 7.34 16.64
CA LYS A 516 -16.15 6.22 17.61
C LYS A 516 -17.50 5.53 17.73
N GLN A 517 -18.61 6.25 17.59
CA GLN A 517 -19.94 5.64 17.51
C GLN A 517 -20.12 4.82 16.22
N MET A 518 -19.56 5.29 15.10
CA MET A 518 -19.55 4.54 13.83
C MET A 518 -18.75 3.24 13.95
N GLU A 519 -17.54 3.32 14.53
CA GLU A 519 -16.70 2.14 14.83
C GLU A 519 -17.44 1.12 15.69
N SER A 520 -18.06 1.57 16.78
CA SER A 520 -18.89 0.73 17.66
C SER A 520 -20.04 0.06 16.90
N ARG A 521 -20.71 0.80 16.00
CA ARG A 521 -21.80 0.26 15.20
C ARG A 521 -21.33 -0.83 14.24
N LEU A 522 -20.22 -0.63 13.53
CA LEU A 522 -19.65 -1.63 12.62
C LEU A 522 -19.20 -2.89 13.38
N TYR A 523 -18.57 -2.72 14.53
CA TYR A 523 -18.20 -3.82 15.41
C TYR A 523 -19.43 -4.63 15.85
N ASP A 524 -20.50 -3.95 16.26
CA ASP A 524 -21.75 -4.60 16.65
C ASP A 524 -22.44 -5.34 15.48
N LEU A 525 -22.34 -4.84 14.27
CA LEU A 525 -22.84 -5.53 13.08
C LEU A 525 -22.06 -6.83 12.79
N GLY A 526 -20.76 -6.86 13.10
CA GLY A 526 -19.90 -8.04 12.99
C GLY A 526 -19.65 -8.51 11.54
N TYR A 527 -19.79 -7.62 10.55
CA TYR A 527 -19.49 -7.96 9.15
C TYR A 527 -18.02 -7.78 8.79
N MET A 528 -17.30 -7.00 9.59
CA MET A 528 -15.84 -6.86 9.49
C MET A 528 -15.23 -7.16 10.85
N ASN A 529 -14.40 -8.16 10.90
CA ASN A 529 -13.75 -8.58 12.13
C ASN A 529 -12.26 -8.28 12.03
N VAL A 530 -11.85 -7.14 12.60
CA VAL A 530 -10.44 -6.73 12.61
C VAL A 530 -9.69 -7.64 13.58
N MET A 531 -8.72 -8.39 13.07
CA MET A 531 -7.95 -9.35 13.84
C MET A 531 -6.68 -8.73 14.41
N ALA A 532 -6.01 -7.88 13.64
CA ALA A 532 -4.75 -7.28 14.02
C ALA A 532 -4.54 -5.91 13.34
N TYR A 533 -3.67 -5.10 13.92
CA TYR A 533 -3.06 -3.96 13.26
C TYR A 533 -1.57 -4.26 13.08
N PRO A 534 -1.14 -4.68 11.87
CA PRO A 534 0.26 -4.95 11.58
C PRO A 534 1.10 -3.67 11.72
N ASN A 535 2.29 -3.81 12.27
CA ASN A 535 3.24 -2.71 12.34
C ASN A 535 3.79 -2.35 10.95
N ALA A 536 4.20 -1.10 10.77
CA ALA A 536 5.01 -0.67 9.66
C ALA A 536 6.48 -0.85 10.05
N VAL A 537 7.11 -1.90 9.55
CA VAL A 537 8.50 -2.21 9.86
C VAL A 537 9.38 -1.77 8.70
N GLU A 538 10.35 -0.93 9.01
CA GLU A 538 11.27 -0.27 8.08
C GLU A 538 12.68 -0.36 8.63
N ALA A 539 13.71 -0.17 7.80
CA ALA A 539 15.07 -0.16 8.28
C ALA A 539 15.94 0.84 7.52
N TYR A 540 16.89 1.46 8.22
CA TYR A 540 17.81 2.42 7.62
C TYR A 540 19.21 2.33 8.20
N ARG A 541 20.16 2.89 7.46
CA ARG A 541 21.57 2.93 7.84
C ARG A 541 21.89 4.18 8.64
N THR A 542 22.41 4.00 9.84
CA THR A 542 22.81 5.08 10.76
C THR A 542 24.15 5.74 10.37
N ASP A 543 24.99 5.05 9.60
CA ASP A 543 26.22 5.61 9.02
C ASP A 543 25.97 6.46 7.76
N GLN A 544 24.73 6.46 7.22
CA GLN A 544 24.32 7.31 6.09
C GLN A 544 23.26 8.35 6.47
N ILE A 545 22.43 8.06 7.48
CA ILE A 545 21.37 8.93 7.98
C ILE A 545 21.61 9.20 9.46
N LYS A 546 21.98 10.44 9.79
CA LYS A 546 22.18 10.89 11.18
C LYS A 546 20.89 11.02 11.95
N SER A 547 19.85 11.53 11.29
CA SER A 547 18.50 11.64 11.85
C SER A 547 17.46 11.72 10.75
N ILE A 548 16.27 11.17 11.04
CA ILE A 548 15.10 11.22 10.18
C ILE A 548 13.85 11.27 11.07
N THR A 549 12.88 12.09 10.66
CA THR A 549 11.62 12.26 11.42
C THR A 549 10.65 11.15 11.08
N THR A 550 10.00 10.60 12.09
CA THR A 550 8.86 9.68 11.94
C THR A 550 7.54 10.44 11.93
N MET A 551 6.48 9.86 11.40
CA MET A 551 5.13 10.41 11.41
C MET A 551 4.12 9.40 11.96
N PRO A 552 3.44 9.74 13.08
CA PRO A 552 3.72 10.85 13.99
C PRO A 552 5.10 10.76 14.62
N ALA A 553 5.62 11.89 15.12
CA ALA A 553 7.01 12.00 15.61
C ALA A 553 7.35 11.04 16.76
N LYS A 554 6.36 10.58 17.53
CA LYS A 554 6.54 9.53 18.52
C LYS A 554 6.00 8.21 17.97
N ALA A 555 6.88 7.23 17.81
CA ALA A 555 6.52 5.87 17.39
C ALA A 555 5.74 5.81 16.05
N GLY A 556 6.06 6.70 15.11
CA GLY A 556 5.51 6.66 13.76
C GLY A 556 6.42 5.93 12.77
N ASN A 557 5.95 5.77 11.55
CA ASN A 557 6.78 5.30 10.45
C ASN A 557 7.41 6.45 9.66
N ILE A 558 8.46 6.13 8.92
CA ILE A 558 9.24 7.09 8.12
C ILE A 558 8.63 7.20 6.73
N TYR A 559 8.36 6.06 6.10
CA TYR A 559 7.80 6.01 4.77
C TYR A 559 6.27 6.03 4.80
N GLY A 560 5.68 7.02 4.16
CA GLY A 560 4.22 7.14 4.07
C GLY A 560 3.79 8.28 3.18
N GLN A 561 2.48 8.37 2.95
CA GLN A 561 1.86 9.42 2.14
C GLN A 561 1.32 10.58 2.99
N ASP A 562 1.60 10.61 4.30
CA ASP A 562 1.04 11.64 5.20
C ASP A 562 1.74 13.00 5.07
N GLY A 563 2.90 13.04 4.42
CA GLY A 563 3.65 14.26 4.18
C GLY A 563 5.07 13.99 3.70
N TYR A 564 5.80 15.06 3.45
CA TYR A 564 7.20 15.02 3.03
C TYR A 564 8.19 15.09 4.20
N TRP A 565 7.70 15.18 5.43
CA TRP A 565 8.50 15.55 6.61
C TRP A 565 9.70 14.66 6.85
N SER A 566 9.55 13.36 6.72
CA SER A 566 10.64 12.40 6.94
C SER A 566 11.82 12.67 5.99
N TRP A 567 11.54 12.78 4.71
CA TRP A 567 12.57 12.97 3.69
C TRP A 567 13.12 14.40 3.66
N TRP A 568 12.27 15.41 3.88
CA TRP A 568 12.66 16.80 3.94
C TRP A 568 13.55 17.12 5.15
N SER A 569 13.26 16.52 6.32
CA SER A 569 14.00 16.73 7.55
C SER A 569 15.22 15.82 7.70
N ALA A 570 15.35 14.79 6.87
CA ALA A 570 16.45 13.82 6.96
C ALA A 570 17.82 14.53 6.91
N VAL A 571 18.68 14.16 7.84
CA VAL A 571 20.05 14.71 7.96
C VAL A 571 21.04 13.63 7.56
N PRO A 572 21.92 13.88 6.57
CA PRO A 572 23.00 12.95 6.27
C PRO A 572 23.92 12.77 7.47
N ALA A 573 24.43 11.57 7.65
CA ALA A 573 25.53 11.35 8.60
C ALA A 573 26.75 12.16 8.13
N ASP A 574 27.51 12.70 9.06
CA ASP A 574 28.77 13.37 8.75
C ASP A 574 29.69 12.30 8.12
N SER A 575 30.18 12.57 6.91
CA SER A 575 31.26 11.76 6.35
C SER A 575 32.45 11.92 7.30
N GLY A 576 32.60 10.97 8.23
CA GLY A 576 33.77 10.94 9.06
C GLY A 576 34.97 10.94 8.13
N ASP A 577 35.93 11.82 8.39
CA ASP A 577 37.26 11.74 7.81
C ASP A 577 37.78 10.32 7.98
N SER A 578 37.57 9.47 7.01
CA SER A 578 38.30 8.22 6.90
C SER A 578 39.71 8.57 6.44
N SER A 579 40.46 9.23 7.35
CA SER A 579 41.91 9.37 7.20
C SER A 579 42.50 7.98 7.20
N GLY A 580 42.86 7.51 6.00
CA GLY A 580 44.00 6.68 5.69
C GLY A 580 44.24 5.44 6.55
N GLY A 581 43.68 4.33 6.14
CA GLY A 581 44.24 3.02 6.39
C GLY A 581 44.34 2.27 5.05
N SER A 582 45.38 2.57 4.29
CA SER A 582 45.75 1.78 3.11
C SER A 582 46.19 0.39 3.57
N SER A 583 45.28 -0.56 3.59
CA SER A 583 45.62 -1.98 3.70
C SER A 583 45.65 -2.63 2.32
N THR A 584 46.82 -2.51 1.69
CA THR A 584 47.22 -3.22 0.46
C THR A 584 47.45 -4.73 0.67
N ALA A 585 46.79 -5.35 1.69
CA ALA A 585 47.02 -6.74 2.06
C ALA A 585 45.90 -7.74 1.75
N VAL A 586 44.81 -7.34 1.10
CA VAL A 586 43.64 -8.26 0.86
C VAL A 586 43.47 -8.70 -0.60
N VAL A 587 44.29 -8.22 -1.53
CA VAL A 587 44.13 -8.56 -2.97
C VAL A 587 44.75 -9.91 -3.36
N ALA A 588 45.57 -10.52 -2.50
CA ALA A 588 46.31 -11.75 -2.85
C ALA A 588 45.59 -13.09 -2.52
N VAL A 589 44.47 -13.08 -1.78
CA VAL A 589 43.78 -14.34 -1.38
C VAL A 589 42.55 -14.68 -2.21
N ILE A 590 42.02 -13.75 -3.02
CA ILE A 590 40.79 -14.01 -3.79
C ILE A 590 41.07 -14.69 -5.13
N ALA A 591 42.30 -14.65 -5.65
CA ALA A 591 42.63 -15.26 -6.95
C ALA A 591 42.74 -16.80 -6.92
N THR A 592 43.01 -17.41 -5.76
CA THR A 592 43.17 -18.87 -5.63
C THR A 592 41.86 -19.61 -5.30
N SER A 593 40.81 -18.92 -4.83
CA SER A 593 39.54 -19.55 -4.49
C SER A 593 38.56 -19.63 -5.68
N LEU A 594 38.78 -18.84 -6.73
CA LEU A 594 37.86 -18.82 -7.89
C LEU A 594 38.12 -19.98 -8.87
N VAL A 595 39.30 -20.57 -8.89
CA VAL A 595 39.65 -21.71 -9.76
C VAL A 595 39.06 -23.03 -9.25
N LEU A 596 38.84 -23.17 -7.93
CA LEU A 596 38.27 -24.38 -7.34
C LEU A 596 36.74 -24.42 -7.41
N LEU A 597 36.04 -23.29 -7.56
CA LEU A 597 34.57 -23.24 -7.68
C LEU A 597 34.07 -23.45 -9.11
N ILE A 598 34.89 -23.16 -10.12
CA ILE A 598 34.54 -23.41 -11.54
C ILE A 598 34.68 -24.91 -11.88
N GLY A 599 35.59 -25.63 -11.22
CA GLY A 599 35.76 -27.08 -11.39
C GLY A 599 34.62 -27.93 -10.81
N LEU A 600 33.97 -27.47 -9.73
CA LEU A 600 32.86 -28.18 -9.09
C LEU A 600 31.49 -27.89 -9.72
N GLY A 601 31.31 -26.72 -10.33
CA GLY A 601 30.07 -26.33 -11.00
C GLY A 601 29.81 -27.13 -12.30
N THR A 602 30.85 -27.51 -13.04
CA THR A 602 30.74 -28.27 -14.29
C THR A 602 30.43 -29.75 -14.06
N VAL A 603 30.88 -30.35 -12.96
CA VAL A 603 30.57 -31.77 -12.63
C VAL A 603 29.13 -31.93 -12.15
N VAL A 604 28.53 -30.94 -11.49
CA VAL A 604 27.12 -31.00 -11.03
C VAL A 604 26.16 -30.73 -12.19
N ALA A 605 26.51 -29.90 -13.16
CA ALA A 605 25.66 -29.62 -14.34
C ALA A 605 25.59 -30.81 -15.32
N VAL A 606 26.66 -31.59 -15.45
CA VAL A 606 26.67 -32.79 -16.30
C VAL A 606 25.90 -33.96 -15.64
N ARG A 607 25.88 -34.07 -14.32
CA ARG A 607 25.09 -35.12 -13.61
C ARG A 607 23.59 -34.84 -13.56
N ARG A 608 23.13 -33.58 -13.70
CA ARG A 608 21.71 -33.22 -13.74
C ARG A 608 21.07 -33.36 -15.12
N ARG A 609 21.85 -33.51 -16.22
CA ARG A 609 21.32 -33.76 -17.57
C ARG A 609 21.18 -35.24 -17.92
N ALA A 610 21.76 -36.15 -17.12
CA ALA A 610 21.68 -37.60 -17.38
C ALA A 610 20.56 -38.30 -16.57
N GLY A 611 19.72 -37.57 -15.84
CA GLY A 611 18.66 -38.15 -14.99
C GLY A 611 17.24 -37.70 -15.31
N ALA A 612 17.01 -37.05 -16.48
CA ALA A 612 15.69 -36.53 -16.86
C ALA A 612 15.01 -37.23 -18.05
N ASP A 613 15.55 -38.40 -18.46
CA ASP A 613 14.86 -39.28 -19.42
C ASP A 613 14.71 -40.66 -18.77
N ASP A 614 13.67 -40.84 -18.03
CA ASP A 614 12.96 -42.08 -17.73
C ASP A 614 11.95 -41.83 -16.61
N ARG A 615 10.73 -41.43 -16.99
CA ARG A 615 9.44 -41.84 -16.36
C ARG A 615 8.29 -41.14 -17.10
N GLU A 616 7.50 -42.02 -17.71
CA GLU A 616 6.15 -41.72 -18.19
C GLU A 616 5.24 -41.08 -17.16
#